data_4bb556ead3c52e0dd9c2a2535cc1a595
#
_entry.id   4bb556ead3c52e0dd9c2a2535cc1a595
#
_cell.length_a   1.000
_cell.length_b   1.000
_cell.length_c   1.000
_cell.angle_alpha   90.00
_cell.angle_beta   90.00
_cell.angle_gamma   90.00
#
_symmetry.space_group_name_H-M   'P 1'
#
loop_
_entity.id
_entity.type
_entity.pdbx_description
1 polymer ?
#
loop_
_entity_poly.entity_id
_entity_poly.type
_entity_poly.pdbx_seq_one_letter_code
_entity_poly.pdbx_strand_id
1 'polypeptide(L)'
;MTSSVQAAESAGVGVGKYRWYICALLFLCTTINYIDRNSLAVLKTTLEAHLGWSDVDYGWVTFAFTAAYAAFPSVAGNLIDRYGVKASLAGALILWSVMAGMHAVVGSVLGFAVVRFFLGAAEAANFPASIKAVAMWFPQKERALAAGLFNSGTNVGVMCSAVTVWLADRFGWQWAFVAVGAVGLVWLVFWQRGFDTPQGSSKLSAAERAYIEADQPARGETLKLHWTALLRYREIWPFLVAKLLTDPVWWFYLYWLPSYFAKERHQDALKSAGLLAVIYTGASIGSVVGGWFSGFLIGRGFTVGAARLGTMMAPAFFMPGAILAYYTENFSLCVAFVTLATACHQAWSANLFTSATDLFPAKVSGSVVGMGATTGGIGGMFMTLLSAMVIQWTGNQQAIFIWAGLMHPVSWLLLRFWLGKDFKRVEVDTTPDLSVSFRPLLIAGGTIIGVGILAACAIALNWSACVAKVRLPGAAQAITAASGVVVIGLALLYAGMPRRNTAS
;
A
#
# COMPACT_ATOMS: atom_id res chain seq x y z
N MET A 1 0.78 30.52 12.40
CA MET A 1 2.27 30.45 12.41
C MET A 1 2.75 31.05 13.71
N THR A 2 3.39 30.27 14.56
CA THR A 2 3.87 30.72 15.85
C THR A 2 5.06 31.68 15.66
N SER A 3 5.20 32.66 16.55
CA SER A 3 6.23 33.72 16.51
C SER A 3 7.67 33.20 16.36
N SER A 4 7.95 31.98 16.76
CA SER A 4 9.26 31.35 16.65
C SER A 4 9.65 30.93 15.22
N VAL A 5 8.69 30.56 14.35
CA VAL A 5 8.95 30.24 12.95
C VAL A 5 9.20 31.49 12.15
N GLN A 6 8.44 32.56 12.41
CA GLN A 6 8.68 33.87 11.82
C GLN A 6 10.01 34.48 12.27
N ALA A 7 10.42 34.28 13.53
CA ALA A 7 11.72 34.71 14.04
C ALA A 7 12.89 33.94 13.40
N ALA A 8 12.76 32.68 13.10
CA ALA A 8 13.79 31.89 12.41
C ALA A 8 13.91 32.27 10.92
N GLU A 9 12.80 32.53 10.24
CA GLU A 9 12.79 33.04 8.85
C GLU A 9 13.39 34.45 8.76
N SER A 10 13.11 35.32 9.74
CA SER A 10 13.68 36.69 9.79
C SER A 10 15.17 36.70 10.15
N ALA A 11 15.69 35.66 10.80
CA ALA A 11 17.10 35.51 11.15
C ALA A 11 17.98 34.93 10.03
N GLY A 12 17.43 34.59 8.87
CA GLY A 12 18.17 33.98 7.76
C GLY A 12 18.77 32.62 8.07
N VAL A 13 18.38 31.98 9.18
CA VAL A 13 18.83 30.64 9.56
C VAL A 13 17.99 29.63 8.78
N GLY A 14 18.57 29.08 7.73
CA GLY A 14 17.91 28.05 6.89
C GLY A 14 17.44 26.86 7.73
N VAL A 15 16.17 26.45 7.57
CA VAL A 15 15.64 25.24 8.20
C VAL A 15 16.49 24.05 7.75
N GLY A 16 17.05 23.31 8.70
CA GLY A 16 17.86 22.12 8.44
C GLY A 16 17.12 21.11 7.54
N LYS A 17 17.85 20.18 6.95
CA LYS A 17 17.32 19.17 6.01
C LYS A 17 17.49 17.74 6.52
N TYR A 18 17.74 17.54 7.80
CA TYR A 18 18.00 16.20 8.34
C TYR A 18 16.80 15.27 8.21
N ARG A 19 15.57 15.78 8.26
CA ARG A 19 14.34 15.01 7.99
C ARG A 19 14.35 14.34 6.62
N TRP A 20 14.97 14.98 5.60
CA TRP A 20 15.09 14.40 4.27
C TRP A 20 16.11 13.26 4.20
N TYR A 21 17.15 13.28 5.07
CA TYR A 21 18.04 12.14 5.25
C TYR A 21 17.25 10.94 5.83
N ILE A 22 16.36 11.16 6.78
CA ILE A 22 15.46 10.11 7.28
C ILE A 22 14.56 9.58 6.16
N CYS A 23 14.00 10.46 5.33
CA CYS A 23 13.22 10.06 4.16
C CYS A 23 14.03 9.20 3.17
N ALA A 24 15.29 9.55 2.92
CA ALA A 24 16.19 8.76 2.08
C ALA A 24 16.46 7.37 2.67
N LEU A 25 16.63 7.26 3.99
CA LEU A 25 16.74 5.96 4.65
C LEU A 25 15.47 5.11 4.46
N LEU A 26 14.27 5.70 4.59
CA LEU A 26 13.01 5.00 4.37
C LEU A 26 12.83 4.59 2.91
N PHE A 27 13.22 5.45 1.96
CA PHE A 27 13.24 5.14 0.53
C PHE A 27 14.13 3.93 0.24
N LEU A 28 15.37 3.92 0.74
CA LEU A 28 16.30 2.81 0.56
C LEU A 28 15.80 1.53 1.24
N CYS A 29 15.21 1.63 2.43
CA CYS A 29 14.57 0.51 3.12
C CYS A 29 13.49 -0.14 2.26
N THR A 30 12.60 0.69 1.69
CA THR A 30 11.54 0.21 0.81
C THR A 30 12.08 -0.34 -0.51
N THR A 31 13.15 0.23 -1.05
CA THR A 31 13.85 -0.29 -2.23
C THR A 31 14.40 -1.69 -1.97
N ILE A 32 15.11 -1.89 -0.86
CA ILE A 32 15.65 -3.19 -0.45
C ILE A 32 14.51 -4.20 -0.27
N ASN A 33 13.46 -3.84 0.45
CA ASN A 33 12.28 -4.67 0.68
C ASN A 33 11.68 -5.20 -0.65
N TYR A 34 11.61 -4.35 -1.68
CA TYR A 34 11.07 -4.75 -2.98
C TYR A 34 12.06 -5.53 -3.85
N ILE A 35 13.37 -5.34 -3.68
CA ILE A 35 14.40 -6.22 -4.28
C ILE A 35 14.24 -7.63 -3.69
N ASP A 36 14.17 -7.76 -2.36
CA ASP A 36 13.99 -9.05 -1.66
C ASP A 36 12.76 -9.79 -2.14
N ARG A 37 11.63 -9.06 -2.20
CA ARG A 37 10.33 -9.60 -2.63
C ARG A 37 10.38 -10.13 -4.06
N ASN A 38 10.94 -9.35 -4.99
CA ASN A 38 10.96 -9.69 -6.41
C ASN A 38 12.06 -10.69 -6.79
N SER A 39 13.06 -10.91 -5.93
CA SER A 39 14.16 -11.85 -6.21
C SER A 39 13.67 -13.24 -6.57
N LEU A 40 12.67 -13.78 -5.88
CA LEU A 40 12.07 -15.06 -6.24
C LEU A 40 11.38 -15.02 -7.61
N ALA A 41 10.68 -13.94 -7.93
CA ALA A 41 9.94 -13.83 -9.17
C ALA A 41 10.87 -13.76 -10.38
N VAL A 42 11.96 -12.98 -10.29
CA VAL A 42 12.93 -12.86 -11.39
C VAL A 42 13.82 -14.08 -11.53
N LEU A 43 13.99 -14.88 -10.47
CA LEU A 43 14.74 -16.14 -10.47
C LEU A 43 13.87 -17.39 -10.68
N LYS A 44 12.55 -17.23 -10.93
CA LYS A 44 11.60 -18.34 -11.04
C LYS A 44 12.13 -19.45 -11.98
N THR A 45 12.44 -19.11 -13.20
CA THR A 45 12.89 -20.08 -14.21
C THR A 45 14.21 -20.77 -13.84
N THR A 46 15.12 -20.04 -13.19
CA THR A 46 16.39 -20.58 -12.69
C THR A 46 16.13 -21.58 -11.58
N LEU A 47 15.24 -21.26 -10.64
CA LEU A 47 14.89 -22.14 -9.52
C LEU A 47 14.11 -23.37 -10.00
N GLU A 48 13.17 -23.22 -10.92
CA GLU A 48 12.44 -24.33 -11.55
C GLU A 48 13.41 -25.31 -12.20
N ALA A 49 14.39 -24.81 -12.96
CA ALA A 49 15.38 -25.64 -13.62
C ALA A 49 16.33 -26.38 -12.65
N HIS A 50 16.72 -25.75 -11.53
CA HIS A 50 17.66 -26.33 -10.57
C HIS A 50 16.99 -27.22 -9.51
N LEU A 51 15.78 -26.89 -9.10
CA LEU A 51 15.08 -27.56 -7.98
C LEU A 51 13.96 -28.49 -8.47
N GLY A 52 13.69 -28.53 -9.78
CA GLY A 52 12.64 -29.36 -10.37
C GLY A 52 11.22 -28.93 -10.00
N TRP A 53 11.01 -27.63 -9.73
CA TRP A 53 9.70 -27.12 -9.33
C TRP A 53 8.73 -27.03 -10.48
N SER A 54 7.47 -27.28 -10.17
CA SER A 54 6.33 -26.95 -11.02
C SER A 54 5.83 -25.51 -10.77
N ASP A 55 4.99 -25.00 -11.68
CA ASP A 55 4.26 -23.76 -11.47
C ASP A 55 3.41 -23.77 -10.18
N VAL A 56 2.88 -24.94 -9.80
CA VAL A 56 2.11 -25.11 -8.57
C VAL A 56 3.00 -24.96 -7.32
N ASP A 57 4.20 -25.52 -7.35
CA ASP A 57 5.18 -25.39 -6.26
C ASP A 57 5.58 -23.93 -6.05
N TYR A 58 5.88 -23.21 -7.14
CA TYR A 58 6.13 -21.78 -7.10
C TYR A 58 4.92 -21.00 -6.55
N GLY A 59 3.71 -21.41 -6.95
CA GLY A 59 2.45 -20.83 -6.44
C GLY A 59 2.32 -20.96 -4.92
N TRP A 60 2.61 -22.12 -4.34
CA TRP A 60 2.58 -22.33 -2.89
C TRP A 60 3.61 -21.49 -2.15
N VAL A 61 4.83 -21.40 -2.68
CA VAL A 61 5.90 -20.57 -2.09
C VAL A 61 5.51 -19.09 -2.10
N THR A 62 4.92 -18.61 -3.20
CA THR A 62 4.45 -17.21 -3.32
C THR A 62 3.22 -16.95 -2.43
N PHE A 63 2.30 -17.91 -2.34
CA PHE A 63 1.13 -17.83 -1.47
C PHE A 63 1.54 -17.71 0.00
N ALA A 64 2.51 -18.48 0.47
CA ALA A 64 2.99 -18.42 1.85
C ALA A 64 3.49 -17.01 2.22
N PHE A 65 4.24 -16.36 1.33
CA PHE A 65 4.65 -14.96 1.49
C PHE A 65 3.45 -14.01 1.55
N THR A 66 2.56 -14.11 0.57
CA THR A 66 1.44 -13.17 0.44
C THR A 66 0.47 -13.28 1.61
N ALA A 67 0.21 -14.51 2.10
CA ALA A 67 -0.63 -14.76 3.26
C ALA A 67 -0.05 -14.12 4.54
N ALA A 68 1.25 -14.30 4.76
CA ALA A 68 1.93 -13.65 5.89
C ALA A 68 1.92 -12.12 5.73
N TYR A 69 2.29 -11.61 4.55
CA TYR A 69 2.30 -10.18 4.27
C TYR A 69 0.93 -9.52 4.41
N ALA A 70 -0.17 -10.24 4.16
CA ALA A 70 -1.52 -9.75 4.40
C ALA A 70 -1.91 -9.78 5.89
N ALA A 71 -1.50 -10.82 6.63
CA ALA A 71 -1.92 -11.01 8.03
C ALA A 71 -1.15 -10.14 9.03
N PHE A 72 0.13 -9.93 8.82
CA PHE A 72 1.03 -9.36 9.84
C PHE A 72 1.12 -7.82 9.92
N PRO A 73 0.68 -6.99 8.96
CA PRO A 73 0.81 -5.53 9.09
C PRO A 73 0.10 -4.94 10.30
N SER A 74 -1.06 -5.49 10.69
CA SER A 74 -1.76 -5.06 11.91
C SER A 74 -0.97 -5.38 13.17
N VAL A 75 -0.34 -6.56 13.22
CA VAL A 75 0.53 -6.96 14.33
C VAL A 75 1.78 -6.07 14.37
N ALA A 76 2.41 -5.87 13.22
CA ALA A 76 3.58 -5.01 13.09
C ALA A 76 3.27 -3.56 13.51
N GLY A 77 2.12 -3.01 13.08
CA GLY A 77 1.67 -1.68 13.47
C GLY A 77 1.54 -1.52 14.98
N ASN A 78 0.96 -2.51 15.66
CA ASN A 78 0.86 -2.53 17.13
C ASN A 78 2.24 -2.60 17.81
N LEU A 79 3.14 -3.44 17.30
CA LEU A 79 4.52 -3.52 17.81
C LEU A 79 5.26 -2.20 17.64
N ILE A 80 5.08 -1.53 16.50
CA ILE A 80 5.66 -0.22 16.21
C ILE A 80 5.12 0.85 17.17
N ASP A 81 3.83 0.80 17.50
CA ASP A 81 3.24 1.73 18.48
C ASP A 81 3.77 1.47 19.89
N ARG A 82 4.02 0.21 20.25
CA ARG A 82 4.47 -0.21 21.60
C ARG A 82 5.97 0.00 21.81
N TYR A 83 6.80 -0.40 20.86
CA TYR A 83 8.27 -0.42 20.99
C TYR A 83 8.98 0.72 20.24
N GLY A 84 8.22 1.52 19.49
CA GLY A 84 8.73 2.61 18.67
C GLY A 84 9.23 2.16 17.29
N VAL A 85 9.37 3.13 16.40
CA VAL A 85 9.76 2.91 15.00
C VAL A 85 11.17 2.33 14.89
N LYS A 86 12.14 2.88 15.66
CA LYS A 86 13.57 2.51 15.57
C LYS A 86 13.78 1.02 15.79
N ALA A 87 13.33 0.53 16.94
CA ALA A 87 13.53 -0.87 17.35
C ALA A 87 12.70 -1.83 16.49
N SER A 88 11.44 -1.51 16.25
CA SER A 88 10.54 -2.38 15.50
C SER A 88 10.98 -2.58 14.05
N LEU A 89 11.36 -1.50 13.36
CA LEU A 89 11.85 -1.61 11.98
C LEU A 89 13.21 -2.32 11.91
N ALA A 90 14.10 -2.07 12.88
CA ALA A 90 15.38 -2.77 12.95
C ALA A 90 15.20 -4.28 13.17
N GLY A 91 14.35 -4.69 14.12
CA GLY A 91 14.05 -6.10 14.37
C GLY A 91 13.40 -6.79 13.17
N ALA A 92 12.45 -6.14 12.53
CA ALA A 92 11.83 -6.63 11.30
C ALA A 92 12.86 -6.78 10.18
N LEU A 93 13.72 -5.77 9.98
CA LEU A 93 14.76 -5.79 8.95
C LEU A 93 15.79 -6.90 9.18
N ILE A 94 16.22 -7.13 10.41
CA ILE A 94 17.10 -8.25 10.73
C ILE A 94 16.44 -9.57 10.34
N LEU A 95 15.18 -9.77 10.75
CA LEU A 95 14.44 -10.99 10.43
C LEU A 95 14.29 -11.19 8.92
N TRP A 96 13.85 -10.16 8.17
CA TRP A 96 13.68 -10.35 6.73
C TRP A 96 15.02 -10.53 5.99
N SER A 97 16.09 -9.83 6.40
CA SER A 97 17.42 -10.00 5.81
C SER A 97 17.99 -11.39 6.02
N VAL A 98 17.81 -11.94 7.25
CA VAL A 98 18.16 -13.33 7.55
C VAL A 98 17.32 -14.29 6.70
N MET A 99 16.01 -14.09 6.62
CA MET A 99 15.14 -14.93 5.80
C MET A 99 15.47 -14.83 4.31
N ALA A 100 15.83 -13.65 3.81
CA ALA A 100 16.30 -13.47 2.43
C ALA A 100 17.55 -14.35 2.17
N GLY A 101 18.54 -14.27 3.06
CA GLY A 101 19.75 -15.11 2.96
C GLY A 101 19.48 -16.62 3.15
N MET A 102 18.51 -16.99 3.97
CA MET A 102 18.13 -18.38 4.22
C MET A 102 17.61 -19.11 2.97
N HIS A 103 17.13 -18.41 1.97
CA HIS A 103 16.79 -19.05 0.68
C HIS A 103 17.97 -19.78 0.05
N ALA A 104 19.21 -19.34 0.32
CA ALA A 104 20.43 -19.95 -0.19
C ALA A 104 20.70 -21.38 0.31
N VAL A 105 20.14 -21.74 1.45
CA VAL A 105 20.42 -23.02 2.13
C VAL A 105 19.23 -23.99 2.15
N VAL A 106 18.07 -23.58 1.62
CA VAL A 106 16.90 -24.44 1.49
C VAL A 106 16.78 -24.95 0.06
N GLY A 107 16.38 -26.23 -0.12
CA GLY A 107 16.24 -26.86 -1.43
C GLY A 107 14.84 -27.46 -1.67
N SER A 108 13.95 -27.46 -0.67
CA SER A 108 12.60 -28.01 -0.81
C SER A 108 11.54 -26.93 -0.92
N VAL A 109 10.42 -27.24 -1.57
CA VAL A 109 9.24 -26.34 -1.68
C VAL A 109 8.78 -25.90 -0.30
N LEU A 110 8.67 -26.84 0.65
CA LEU A 110 8.27 -26.51 2.02
C LEU A 110 9.28 -25.58 2.71
N GLY A 111 10.59 -25.83 2.55
CA GLY A 111 11.64 -24.97 3.10
C GLY A 111 11.53 -23.53 2.57
N PHE A 112 11.38 -23.38 1.25
CA PHE A 112 11.14 -22.07 0.64
C PHE A 112 9.83 -21.42 1.11
N ALA A 113 8.74 -22.18 1.22
CA ALA A 113 7.46 -21.67 1.71
C ALA A 113 7.56 -21.16 3.16
N VAL A 114 8.25 -21.88 4.05
CA VAL A 114 8.50 -21.48 5.44
C VAL A 114 9.34 -20.19 5.50
N VAL A 115 10.45 -20.17 4.76
CA VAL A 115 11.33 -18.97 4.71
C VAL A 115 10.56 -17.77 4.14
N ARG A 116 9.77 -17.97 3.08
CA ARG A 116 8.92 -16.94 2.48
C ARG A 116 7.83 -16.44 3.41
N PHE A 117 7.23 -17.31 4.21
CA PHE A 117 6.25 -16.91 5.22
C PHE A 117 6.87 -15.94 6.25
N PHE A 118 8.01 -16.29 6.83
CA PHE A 118 8.68 -15.42 7.80
C PHE A 118 9.25 -14.15 7.15
N LEU A 119 9.70 -14.20 5.90
CA LEU A 119 10.09 -13.04 5.13
C LEU A 119 8.90 -12.09 4.98
N GLY A 120 7.74 -12.59 4.53
CA GLY A 120 6.53 -11.80 4.35
C GLY A 120 6.01 -11.19 5.65
N ALA A 121 6.05 -11.95 6.76
CA ALA A 121 5.67 -11.47 8.08
C ALA A 121 6.57 -10.32 8.56
N ALA A 122 7.88 -10.40 8.34
CA ALA A 122 8.84 -9.37 8.72
C ALA A 122 8.72 -8.13 7.81
N GLU A 123 8.63 -8.32 6.50
CA GLU A 123 8.48 -7.23 5.52
C GLU A 123 7.20 -6.41 5.72
N ALA A 124 6.17 -7.01 6.30
CA ALA A 124 4.90 -6.35 6.60
C ALA A 124 5.05 -5.14 7.55
N ALA A 125 6.16 -5.03 8.29
CA ALA A 125 6.44 -3.89 9.17
C ALA A 125 6.91 -2.64 8.41
N ASN A 126 7.44 -2.77 7.19
CA ASN A 126 8.08 -1.67 6.47
C ASN A 126 7.15 -0.46 6.29
N PHE A 127 5.97 -0.66 5.70
CA PHE A 127 5.03 0.44 5.44
C PHE A 127 4.49 1.11 6.73
N PRO A 128 3.97 0.38 7.71
CA PRO A 128 3.52 0.98 8.97
C PRO A 128 4.62 1.78 9.69
N ALA A 129 5.86 1.25 9.72
CA ALA A 129 7.00 1.93 10.32
C ALA A 129 7.39 3.20 9.56
N SER A 130 7.46 3.13 8.24
CA SER A 130 7.83 4.26 7.37
C SER A 130 6.81 5.39 7.44
N ILE A 131 5.52 5.08 7.37
CA ILE A 131 4.46 6.09 7.49
C ILE A 131 4.47 6.73 8.87
N LYS A 132 4.67 5.95 9.94
CA LYS A 132 4.78 6.51 11.29
C LYS A 132 6.03 7.37 11.44
N ALA A 133 7.17 6.97 10.86
CA ALA A 133 8.39 7.78 10.85
C ALA A 133 8.15 9.11 10.12
N VAL A 134 7.50 9.10 8.96
CA VAL A 134 7.12 10.32 8.23
C VAL A 134 6.20 11.20 9.08
N ALA A 135 5.21 10.63 9.75
CA ALA A 135 4.31 11.39 10.61
C ALA A 135 5.04 12.06 11.79
N MET A 136 6.12 11.46 12.29
CA MET A 136 6.94 12.00 13.38
C MET A 136 7.93 13.07 12.92
N TRP A 137 8.53 12.91 11.74
CA TRP A 137 9.64 13.74 11.26
C TRP A 137 9.23 14.88 10.34
N PHE A 138 7.99 14.88 9.83
CA PHE A 138 7.54 15.86 8.85
C PHE A 138 6.30 16.62 9.31
N PRO A 139 6.25 17.96 9.09
CA PRO A 139 5.01 18.72 9.24
C PRO A 139 3.97 18.26 8.22
N GLN A 140 2.68 18.48 8.49
CA GLN A 140 1.57 17.98 7.68
C GLN A 140 1.69 18.32 6.19
N LYS A 141 2.17 19.52 5.88
CA LYS A 141 2.35 19.98 4.50
C LYS A 141 3.37 19.18 3.69
N GLU A 142 4.37 18.55 4.36
CA GLU A 142 5.44 17.79 3.72
C GLU A 142 5.23 16.27 3.80
N ARG A 143 4.33 15.78 4.65
CA ARG A 143 4.13 14.33 4.89
C ARG A 143 3.81 13.53 3.64
N ALA A 144 2.91 14.05 2.78
CA ALA A 144 2.54 13.32 1.57
C ALA A 144 3.67 13.29 0.55
N LEU A 145 4.48 14.37 0.45
CA LEU A 145 5.68 14.36 -0.37
C LEU A 145 6.70 13.33 0.14
N ALA A 146 6.98 13.32 1.45
CA ALA A 146 7.87 12.34 2.06
C ALA A 146 7.34 10.90 1.89
N ALA A 147 6.03 10.70 2.04
CA ALA A 147 5.39 9.42 1.79
C ALA A 147 5.50 9.01 0.32
N GLY A 148 5.28 9.92 -0.61
CA GLY A 148 5.46 9.68 -2.04
C GLY A 148 6.89 9.33 -2.42
N LEU A 149 7.87 10.02 -1.83
CA LEU A 149 9.28 9.76 -2.05
C LEU A 149 9.69 8.36 -1.56
N PHE A 150 9.41 8.00 -0.30
CA PHE A 150 9.78 6.66 0.16
C PHE A 150 8.99 5.56 -0.56
N ASN A 151 7.71 5.80 -0.88
CA ASN A 151 6.88 4.86 -1.61
C ASN A 151 7.41 4.61 -3.05
N SER A 152 8.02 5.60 -3.70
CA SER A 152 8.65 5.41 -5.01
C SER A 152 9.79 4.39 -4.97
N GLY A 153 10.36 4.12 -3.79
CA GLY A 153 11.34 3.05 -3.56
C GLY A 153 10.81 1.67 -3.94
N THR A 154 9.49 1.44 -3.88
CA THR A 154 8.86 0.19 -4.33
C THR A 154 9.18 -0.09 -5.80
N ASN A 155 9.01 0.92 -6.65
CA ASN A 155 9.23 0.81 -8.08
C ASN A 155 10.71 0.69 -8.42
N VAL A 156 11.56 1.48 -7.73
CA VAL A 156 13.03 1.38 -7.87
C VAL A 156 13.51 0.00 -7.44
N GLY A 157 12.95 -0.59 -6.37
CA GLY A 157 13.25 -1.95 -5.95
C GLY A 157 12.92 -2.99 -7.01
N VAL A 158 11.75 -2.90 -7.65
CA VAL A 158 11.39 -3.77 -8.78
C VAL A 158 12.38 -3.63 -9.94
N MET A 159 12.75 -2.41 -10.31
CA MET A 159 13.74 -2.18 -11.39
C MET A 159 15.13 -2.72 -11.02
N CYS A 160 15.57 -2.53 -9.78
CA CYS A 160 16.86 -3.01 -9.28
C CYS A 160 16.92 -4.54 -9.12
N SER A 161 15.78 -5.25 -9.10
CA SER A 161 15.79 -6.71 -9.01
C SER A 161 16.47 -7.41 -10.20
N ALA A 162 16.71 -6.70 -11.31
CA ALA A 162 17.55 -7.16 -12.41
C ALA A 162 18.99 -7.49 -11.96
N VAL A 163 19.51 -6.80 -10.92
CA VAL A 163 20.83 -7.08 -10.33
C VAL A 163 20.85 -8.50 -9.72
N THR A 164 19.72 -8.96 -9.17
CA THR A 164 19.59 -10.31 -8.62
C THR A 164 19.79 -11.38 -9.70
N VAL A 165 19.25 -11.12 -10.91
CA VAL A 165 19.45 -12.03 -12.07
C VAL A 165 20.92 -12.07 -12.48
N TRP A 166 21.57 -10.91 -12.58
CA TRP A 166 22.99 -10.83 -12.91
C TRP A 166 23.88 -11.56 -11.88
N LEU A 167 23.58 -11.40 -10.58
CA LEU A 167 24.29 -12.11 -9.51
C LEU A 167 24.10 -13.62 -9.63
N ALA A 168 22.86 -14.07 -9.90
CA ALA A 168 22.54 -15.48 -10.04
C ALA A 168 23.25 -16.12 -11.24
N ASP A 169 23.33 -15.41 -12.36
CA ASP A 169 24.02 -15.88 -13.57
C ASP A 169 25.55 -15.99 -13.34
N ARG A 170 26.15 -15.05 -12.60
CA ARG A 170 27.58 -14.98 -12.38
C ARG A 170 28.10 -15.85 -11.26
N PHE A 171 27.34 -15.98 -10.16
CA PHE A 171 27.79 -16.62 -8.91
C PHE A 171 26.88 -17.75 -8.44
N GLY A 172 25.75 -17.97 -9.11
CA GLY A 172 24.70 -18.89 -8.70
C GLY A 172 23.58 -18.22 -7.89
N TRP A 173 22.37 -18.79 -7.99
CA TRP A 173 21.16 -18.22 -7.39
C TRP A 173 21.26 -18.09 -5.86
N GLN A 174 22.01 -18.97 -5.20
CA GLN A 174 22.22 -18.92 -3.75
C GLN A 174 22.89 -17.62 -3.34
N TRP A 175 23.96 -17.23 -4.03
CA TRP A 175 24.68 -16.00 -3.75
C TRP A 175 23.88 -14.75 -4.04
N ALA A 176 22.95 -14.80 -4.98
CA ALA A 176 22.02 -13.71 -5.22
C ALA A 176 21.16 -13.43 -3.98
N PHE A 177 20.59 -14.46 -3.34
CA PHE A 177 19.83 -14.31 -2.10
C PHE A 177 20.69 -13.87 -0.91
N VAL A 178 21.90 -14.39 -0.78
CA VAL A 178 22.85 -13.95 0.27
C VAL A 178 23.18 -12.47 0.11
N ALA A 179 23.49 -12.02 -1.10
CA ALA A 179 23.83 -10.63 -1.38
C ALA A 179 22.66 -9.68 -1.05
N VAL A 180 21.45 -10.05 -1.45
CA VAL A 180 20.24 -9.25 -1.19
C VAL A 180 19.98 -9.13 0.32
N GLY A 181 20.07 -10.23 1.09
CA GLY A 181 19.97 -10.20 2.54
C GLY A 181 21.08 -9.37 3.20
N ALA A 182 22.31 -9.44 2.70
CA ALA A 182 23.43 -8.70 3.24
C ALA A 182 23.25 -7.17 3.07
N VAL A 183 22.70 -6.72 1.94
CA VAL A 183 22.39 -5.29 1.70
C VAL A 183 21.48 -4.73 2.78
N GLY A 184 20.48 -5.49 3.23
CA GLY A 184 19.61 -5.10 4.33
C GLY A 184 20.39 -4.89 5.64
N LEU A 185 21.30 -5.81 5.98
CA LEU A 185 22.13 -5.69 7.18
C LEU A 185 23.11 -4.51 7.13
N VAL A 186 23.65 -4.19 5.95
CA VAL A 186 24.45 -2.97 5.74
C VAL A 186 23.61 -1.72 5.97
N TRP A 187 22.39 -1.67 5.42
CA TRP A 187 21.47 -0.56 5.65
C TRP A 187 21.13 -0.37 7.14
N LEU A 188 21.03 -1.46 7.91
CA LEU A 188 20.75 -1.42 9.35
C LEU A 188 21.77 -0.55 10.12
N VAL A 189 23.03 -0.57 9.72
CA VAL A 189 24.07 0.27 10.35
C VAL A 189 23.75 1.76 10.19
N PHE A 190 23.32 2.17 8.99
CA PHE A 190 22.93 3.56 8.75
C PHE A 190 21.66 3.92 9.52
N TRP A 191 20.70 3.00 9.62
CA TRP A 191 19.50 3.19 10.41
C TRP A 191 19.79 3.39 11.89
N GLN A 192 20.57 2.51 12.49
CA GLN A 192 20.89 2.59 13.92
C GLN A 192 21.63 3.87 14.27
N ARG A 193 22.52 4.35 13.40
CA ARG A 193 23.30 5.57 13.58
C ARG A 193 22.55 6.84 13.19
N GLY A 194 21.63 6.74 12.24
CA GLY A 194 20.94 7.86 11.62
C GLY A 194 19.60 8.17 12.25
N PHE A 195 18.81 7.15 12.59
CA PHE A 195 17.44 7.36 13.05
C PHE A 195 17.36 7.47 14.58
N ASP A 196 16.60 8.48 15.02
CA ASP A 196 16.10 8.60 16.38
C ASP A 196 14.71 9.26 16.35
N THR A 197 14.12 9.56 17.53
CA THR A 197 12.97 10.46 17.57
C THR A 197 13.44 11.90 17.33
N PRO A 198 12.61 12.79 16.76
CA PRO A 198 13.00 14.21 16.59
C PRO A 198 13.46 14.85 17.89
N GLN A 199 12.85 14.47 19.02
CA GLN A 199 13.20 15.01 20.35
C GLN A 199 14.53 14.46 20.88
N GLY A 200 14.84 13.17 20.61
CA GLY A 200 16.08 12.52 21.04
C GLY A 200 17.28 12.77 20.12
N SER A 201 17.05 13.28 18.91
CA SER A 201 18.12 13.44 17.93
C SER A 201 19.03 14.62 18.26
N SER A 202 20.31 14.36 18.45
CA SER A 202 21.36 15.39 18.57
C SER A 202 21.76 16.02 17.24
N LYS A 203 21.29 15.44 16.12
CA LYS A 203 21.65 15.87 14.74
C LYS A 203 20.71 16.93 14.18
N LEU A 204 19.60 17.20 14.85
CA LEU A 204 18.65 18.24 14.48
C LEU A 204 19.10 19.61 14.96
N SER A 205 19.07 20.60 14.07
CA SER A 205 19.18 21.99 14.47
C SER A 205 17.94 22.43 15.27
N ALA A 206 18.10 23.40 16.16
CA ALA A 206 16.98 23.94 16.93
C ALA A 206 15.86 24.50 16.02
N ALA A 207 16.22 25.11 14.89
CA ALA A 207 15.28 25.65 13.91
C ALA A 207 14.50 24.52 13.20
N GLU A 208 15.15 23.42 12.80
CA GLU A 208 14.47 22.28 12.17
C GLU A 208 13.58 21.54 13.16
N ARG A 209 14.00 21.42 14.42
CA ARG A 209 13.18 20.84 15.50
C ARG A 209 11.89 21.65 15.70
N ALA A 210 12.02 22.97 15.86
CA ALA A 210 10.87 23.86 16.01
C ALA A 210 9.93 23.79 14.80
N TYR A 211 10.48 23.69 13.59
CA TYR A 211 9.70 23.52 12.36
C TYR A 211 8.90 22.23 12.32
N ILE A 212 9.51 21.10 12.76
CA ILE A 212 8.84 19.81 12.84
C ILE A 212 7.74 19.82 13.91
N GLU A 213 8.05 20.40 15.08
CA GLU A 213 7.16 20.40 16.25
C GLU A 213 5.99 21.38 16.13
N ALA A 214 6.09 22.40 15.26
CA ALA A 214 5.04 23.39 15.05
C ALA A 214 3.68 22.80 14.68
N ASP A 215 3.67 21.68 13.96
CA ASP A 215 2.46 20.97 13.52
C ASP A 215 2.22 19.66 14.32
N GLN A 216 3.08 19.34 15.30
CA GLN A 216 2.89 18.15 16.12
C GLN A 216 1.94 18.46 17.29
N PRO A 217 1.01 17.58 17.62
CA PRO A 217 0.18 17.76 18.80
C PRO A 217 1.03 17.71 20.07
N ALA A 218 0.59 18.47 21.08
CA ALA A 218 1.20 18.43 22.40
C ALA A 218 1.34 16.97 22.90
N ARG A 219 2.46 16.69 23.58
CA ARG A 219 2.72 15.37 24.19
C ARG A 219 1.62 15.05 25.20
N GLY A 220 0.74 14.14 24.88
CA GLY A 220 -0.12 13.49 25.85
C GLY A 220 0.47 12.13 26.28
N GLU A 221 -0.05 11.55 27.35
CA GLU A 221 0.35 10.25 27.91
C GLU A 221 0.34 9.13 26.86
N THR A 222 1.16 8.09 27.07
CA THR A 222 1.19 6.88 26.22
C THR A 222 -0.16 6.17 26.28
N LEU A 223 -0.91 6.20 25.19
CA LEU A 223 -2.16 5.46 25.06
C LEU A 223 -1.86 3.98 24.98
N LYS A 224 -2.22 3.21 26.01
CA LYS A 224 -2.22 1.74 26.00
C LYS A 224 -3.54 1.26 25.38
N LEU A 225 -3.78 1.59 24.12
CA LEU A 225 -5.00 1.16 23.44
C LEU A 225 -4.71 -0.12 22.67
N HIS A 226 -5.57 -1.14 22.85
CA HIS A 226 -5.50 -2.33 22.00
C HIS A 226 -5.93 -1.93 20.58
N TRP A 227 -5.19 -2.36 19.56
CA TRP A 227 -5.43 -1.94 18.16
C TRP A 227 -6.86 -2.23 17.67
N THR A 228 -7.51 -3.28 18.15
CA THR A 228 -8.91 -3.60 17.80
C THR A 228 -9.90 -2.57 18.30
N ALA A 229 -9.56 -1.80 19.36
CA ALA A 229 -10.40 -0.74 19.85
C ALA A 229 -10.53 0.42 18.84
N LEU A 230 -9.58 0.55 17.92
CA LEU A 230 -9.64 1.53 16.83
C LEU A 230 -10.81 1.27 15.87
N LEU A 231 -11.26 0.03 15.73
CA LEU A 231 -12.44 -0.32 14.91
C LEU A 231 -13.75 0.31 15.42
N ARG A 232 -13.78 0.85 16.66
CA ARG A 232 -14.91 1.59 17.21
C ARG A 232 -15.08 2.98 16.62
N TYR A 233 -13.96 3.55 16.11
CA TYR A 233 -14.00 4.87 15.51
C TYR A 233 -14.54 4.79 14.10
N ARG A 234 -15.61 5.51 13.83
CA ARG A 234 -16.25 5.55 12.50
C ARG A 234 -15.27 5.97 11.41
N GLU A 235 -14.34 6.83 11.75
CA GLU A 235 -13.41 7.49 10.86
C GLU A 235 -12.34 6.54 10.32
N ILE A 236 -12.11 5.36 10.93
CA ILE A 236 -11.15 4.37 10.41
C ILE A 236 -11.70 3.62 9.19
N TRP A 237 -13.03 3.39 9.16
CA TRP A 237 -13.66 2.53 8.16
C TRP A 237 -13.50 3.03 6.72
N PRO A 238 -13.68 4.33 6.41
CA PRO A 238 -13.47 4.82 5.05
C PRO A 238 -12.02 4.61 4.57
N PHE A 239 -11.03 4.69 5.46
CA PHE A 239 -9.65 4.36 5.14
C PHE A 239 -9.47 2.86 4.84
N LEU A 240 -9.99 1.97 5.70
CA LEU A 240 -9.90 0.52 5.50
C LEU A 240 -10.60 0.08 4.21
N VAL A 241 -11.79 0.61 3.95
CA VAL A 241 -12.57 0.31 2.74
C VAL A 241 -11.85 0.84 1.49
N ALA A 242 -11.32 2.05 1.53
CA ALA A 242 -10.55 2.58 0.41
C ALA A 242 -9.32 1.71 0.10
N LYS A 243 -8.62 1.22 1.13
CA LYS A 243 -7.49 0.28 0.97
C LYS A 243 -7.95 -1.05 0.37
N LEU A 244 -9.07 -1.61 0.87
CA LEU A 244 -9.65 -2.86 0.35
C LEU A 244 -9.99 -2.77 -1.14
N LEU A 245 -10.48 -1.62 -1.60
CA LEU A 245 -10.91 -1.43 -2.98
C LEU A 245 -9.75 -1.06 -3.91
N THR A 246 -8.80 -0.25 -3.46
CA THR A 246 -7.78 0.34 -4.35
C THR A 246 -6.46 -0.41 -4.38
N ASP A 247 -6.02 -1.02 -3.28
CA ASP A 247 -4.76 -1.78 -3.26
C ASP A 247 -4.78 -3.00 -4.19
N PRO A 248 -5.89 -3.75 -4.30
CA PRO A 248 -5.99 -4.85 -5.27
C PRO A 248 -5.70 -4.43 -6.72
N VAL A 249 -5.98 -3.19 -7.09
CA VAL A 249 -5.65 -2.65 -8.42
C VAL A 249 -4.14 -2.64 -8.65
N TRP A 250 -3.37 -2.27 -7.63
CA TRP A 250 -1.90 -2.34 -7.69
C TRP A 250 -1.38 -3.77 -7.85
N TRP A 251 -1.94 -4.71 -7.07
CA TRP A 251 -1.57 -6.12 -7.16
C TRP A 251 -1.90 -6.71 -8.53
N PHE A 252 -3.02 -6.30 -9.14
CA PHE A 252 -3.35 -6.66 -10.51
C PHE A 252 -2.28 -6.16 -11.49
N TYR A 253 -1.91 -4.89 -11.46
CA TYR A 253 -0.87 -4.37 -12.34
C TYR A 253 0.47 -5.07 -12.13
N LEU A 254 0.83 -5.33 -10.88
CA LEU A 254 2.10 -5.96 -10.56
C LEU A 254 2.23 -7.40 -11.12
N TYR A 255 1.18 -8.20 -10.99
CA TYR A 255 1.24 -9.63 -11.32
C TYR A 255 0.69 -9.98 -12.70
N TRP A 256 -0.28 -9.25 -13.22
CA TRP A 256 -1.00 -9.63 -14.43
C TRP A 256 -0.68 -8.78 -15.65
N LEU A 257 -0.15 -7.56 -15.47
CA LEU A 257 0.20 -6.68 -16.57
C LEU A 257 1.25 -7.27 -17.53
N PRO A 258 2.32 -7.97 -17.04
CA PRO A 258 3.25 -8.65 -17.94
C PRO A 258 2.54 -9.70 -18.82
N SER A 259 1.63 -10.48 -18.25
CA SER A 259 0.83 -11.47 -18.97
C SER A 259 -0.11 -10.84 -19.98
N TYR A 260 -0.70 -9.68 -19.66
CA TYR A 260 -1.53 -8.91 -20.59
C TYR A 260 -0.73 -8.49 -21.82
N PHE A 261 0.44 -7.92 -21.65
CA PHE A 261 1.29 -7.52 -22.78
C PHE A 261 1.74 -8.72 -23.62
N ALA A 262 2.08 -9.83 -22.98
CA ALA A 262 2.52 -11.04 -23.69
C ALA A 262 1.37 -11.71 -24.46
N LYS A 263 0.23 -11.95 -23.81
CA LYS A 263 -0.87 -12.77 -24.36
C LYS A 263 -1.86 -11.97 -25.22
N GLU A 264 -2.25 -10.77 -24.77
CA GLU A 264 -3.29 -9.99 -25.46
C GLU A 264 -2.71 -8.90 -26.38
N ARG A 265 -1.44 -8.48 -26.15
CA ARG A 265 -0.76 -7.48 -26.96
C ARG A 265 0.42 -8.07 -27.78
N HIS A 266 0.65 -9.37 -27.69
CA HIS A 266 1.66 -10.13 -28.48
C HIS A 266 3.07 -9.53 -28.40
N GLN A 267 3.46 -9.01 -27.22
CA GLN A 267 4.78 -8.47 -26.99
C GLN A 267 5.72 -9.56 -26.46
N ASP A 268 6.96 -9.59 -26.98
CA ASP A 268 7.99 -10.46 -26.42
C ASP A 268 8.40 -10.07 -24.99
N ALA A 269 9.04 -10.99 -24.26
CA ALA A 269 9.41 -10.79 -22.85
C ALA A 269 10.37 -9.61 -22.65
N LEU A 270 11.30 -9.37 -23.56
CA LEU A 270 12.29 -8.31 -23.45
C LEU A 270 11.64 -6.93 -23.63
N LYS A 271 10.78 -6.79 -24.64
CA LYS A 271 9.99 -5.57 -24.83
C LYS A 271 9.06 -5.33 -23.65
N SER A 272 8.41 -6.37 -23.13
CA SER A 272 7.56 -6.28 -21.95
C SER A 272 8.33 -5.74 -20.74
N ALA A 273 9.58 -6.18 -20.51
CA ALA A 273 10.41 -5.66 -19.42
C ALA A 273 10.70 -4.15 -19.58
N GLY A 274 11.04 -3.69 -20.80
CA GLY A 274 11.24 -2.27 -21.09
C GLY A 274 9.98 -1.42 -20.86
N LEU A 275 8.80 -1.93 -21.24
CA LEU A 275 7.52 -1.28 -21.01
C LEU A 275 7.21 -1.15 -19.52
N LEU A 276 7.46 -2.19 -18.75
CA LEU A 276 7.28 -2.14 -17.29
C LEU A 276 8.17 -1.09 -16.65
N ALA A 277 9.41 -0.91 -17.12
CA ALA A 277 10.29 0.16 -16.63
C ALA A 277 9.68 1.55 -16.87
N VAL A 278 9.10 1.81 -18.04
CA VAL A 278 8.41 3.07 -18.35
C VAL A 278 7.20 3.26 -17.42
N ILE A 279 6.37 2.23 -17.26
CA ILE A 279 5.16 2.25 -16.44
C ILE A 279 5.50 2.52 -14.97
N TYR A 280 6.48 1.84 -14.41
CA TYR A 280 6.89 2.04 -13.01
C TYR A 280 7.63 3.36 -12.78
N THR A 281 8.30 3.90 -13.79
CA THR A 281 8.83 5.27 -13.74
C THR A 281 7.68 6.28 -13.65
N GLY A 282 6.65 6.13 -14.48
CA GLY A 282 5.44 6.95 -14.39
C GLY A 282 4.75 6.83 -13.02
N ALA A 283 4.65 5.62 -12.48
CA ALA A 283 4.13 5.38 -11.14
C ALA A 283 4.94 6.10 -10.05
N SER A 284 6.28 6.10 -10.14
CA SER A 284 7.15 6.82 -9.21
C SER A 284 6.93 8.33 -9.29
N ILE A 285 6.84 8.89 -10.48
CA ILE A 285 6.52 10.31 -10.70
C ILE A 285 5.16 10.63 -10.09
N GLY A 286 4.15 9.78 -10.32
CA GLY A 286 2.81 9.95 -9.76
C GLY A 286 2.83 10.00 -8.22
N SER A 287 3.57 9.12 -7.56
CA SER A 287 3.74 9.08 -6.11
C SER A 287 4.28 10.40 -5.56
N VAL A 288 5.36 10.90 -6.16
CA VAL A 288 6.03 12.15 -5.74
C VAL A 288 5.17 13.37 -6.03
N VAL A 289 4.64 13.48 -7.25
CA VAL A 289 3.80 14.62 -7.67
C VAL A 289 2.52 14.69 -6.84
N GLY A 290 1.85 13.55 -6.61
CA GLY A 290 0.64 13.50 -5.78
C GLY A 290 0.91 13.94 -4.33
N GLY A 291 2.04 13.53 -3.76
CA GLY A 291 2.47 13.97 -2.44
C GLY A 291 2.81 15.46 -2.38
N TRP A 292 3.56 15.95 -3.36
CA TRP A 292 3.92 17.36 -3.48
C TRP A 292 2.69 18.26 -3.63
N PHE A 293 1.76 17.89 -4.52
CA PHE A 293 0.59 18.71 -4.82
C PHE A 293 -0.30 18.92 -3.58
N SER A 294 -0.50 17.89 -2.77
CA SER A 294 -1.26 18.03 -1.53
C SER A 294 -0.55 18.95 -0.52
N GLY A 295 0.78 18.87 -0.42
CA GLY A 295 1.58 19.81 0.38
C GLY A 295 1.48 21.25 -0.13
N PHE A 296 1.49 21.45 -1.44
CA PHE A 296 1.29 22.76 -2.08
C PHE A 296 -0.08 23.37 -1.73
N LEU A 297 -1.15 22.59 -1.76
CA LEU A 297 -2.48 23.04 -1.37
C LEU A 297 -2.55 23.47 0.10
N ILE A 298 -1.96 22.68 1.01
CA ILE A 298 -1.86 23.03 2.43
C ILE A 298 -1.08 24.34 2.59
N GLY A 299 0.04 24.51 1.87
CA GLY A 299 0.82 25.76 1.86
C GLY A 299 0.05 26.98 1.33
N ARG A 300 -1.00 26.76 0.51
CA ARG A 300 -1.93 27.80 0.03
C ARG A 300 -3.09 28.10 0.99
N GLY A 301 -3.12 27.47 2.17
CA GLY A 301 -4.12 27.72 3.21
C GLY A 301 -5.34 26.78 3.16
N PHE A 302 -5.32 25.73 2.31
CA PHE A 302 -6.34 24.68 2.39
C PHE A 302 -6.17 23.88 3.69
N THR A 303 -7.29 23.45 4.27
CA THR A 303 -7.25 22.50 5.38
C THR A 303 -6.63 21.18 4.94
N VAL A 304 -6.03 20.44 5.88
CA VAL A 304 -5.35 19.17 5.57
C VAL A 304 -6.31 18.19 4.92
N GLY A 305 -7.53 18.05 5.45
CA GLY A 305 -8.53 17.15 4.89
C GLY A 305 -8.96 17.53 3.48
N ALA A 306 -9.23 18.82 3.25
CA ALA A 306 -9.60 19.32 1.92
C ALA A 306 -8.46 19.16 0.91
N ALA A 307 -7.21 19.41 1.32
CA ALA A 307 -6.03 19.24 0.47
C ALA A 307 -5.82 17.76 0.07
N ARG A 308 -5.96 16.80 1.03
CA ARG A 308 -5.84 15.36 0.76
C ARG A 308 -6.93 14.88 -0.19
N LEU A 309 -8.20 15.16 0.14
CA LEU A 309 -9.35 14.75 -0.68
C LEU A 309 -9.33 15.42 -2.06
N GLY A 310 -8.96 16.71 -2.14
CA GLY A 310 -8.83 17.43 -3.40
C GLY A 310 -7.72 16.86 -4.29
N THR A 311 -6.56 16.53 -3.70
CA THR A 311 -5.45 15.91 -4.45
C THR A 311 -5.81 14.51 -4.93
N MET A 312 -6.53 13.72 -4.16
CA MET A 312 -6.96 12.37 -4.54
C MET A 312 -8.06 12.37 -5.61
N MET A 313 -8.78 13.47 -5.78
CA MET A 313 -9.88 13.57 -6.75
C MET A 313 -9.41 13.37 -8.19
N ALA A 314 -8.44 14.13 -8.65
CA ALA A 314 -7.96 14.04 -10.03
C ALA A 314 -7.43 12.63 -10.36
N PRO A 315 -6.48 12.02 -9.59
CA PRO A 315 -6.09 10.64 -9.78
C PRO A 315 -7.26 9.68 -9.84
N ALA A 316 -8.23 9.79 -8.92
CA ALA A 316 -9.38 8.89 -8.90
C ALA A 316 -10.18 8.93 -10.20
N PHE A 317 -10.45 10.11 -10.74
CA PHE A 317 -11.25 10.27 -11.96
C PHE A 317 -10.45 10.10 -13.26
N PHE A 318 -9.11 10.03 -13.21
CA PHE A 318 -8.28 9.61 -14.34
C PHE A 318 -8.06 8.09 -14.41
N MET A 319 -8.30 7.34 -13.32
CA MET A 319 -8.19 5.88 -13.31
C MET A 319 -9.06 5.16 -14.36
N PRO A 320 -10.25 5.63 -14.76
CA PRO A 320 -10.99 5.04 -15.87
C PRO A 320 -10.22 5.01 -17.19
N GLY A 321 -9.14 5.78 -17.36
CA GLY A 321 -8.18 5.63 -18.46
C GLY A 321 -7.63 4.21 -18.60
N ALA A 322 -7.57 3.42 -17.51
CA ALA A 322 -7.22 2.01 -17.58
C ALA A 322 -8.18 1.21 -18.47
N ILE A 323 -9.46 1.56 -18.48
CA ILE A 323 -10.48 0.92 -19.34
C ILE A 323 -10.13 1.22 -20.81
N LEU A 324 -9.76 2.47 -21.12
CA LEU A 324 -9.35 2.87 -22.46
C LEU A 324 -8.07 2.15 -22.90
N ALA A 325 -7.16 1.83 -21.97
CA ALA A 325 -5.97 1.04 -22.26
C ALA A 325 -6.31 -0.35 -22.82
N TYR A 326 -7.38 -0.96 -22.33
CA TYR A 326 -7.82 -2.26 -22.82
C TYR A 326 -8.39 -2.18 -24.25
N TYR A 327 -9.24 -1.19 -24.51
CA TYR A 327 -9.98 -1.08 -25.79
C TYR A 327 -9.21 -0.40 -26.93
N THR A 328 -8.13 0.32 -26.65
CA THR A 328 -7.35 0.95 -27.71
C THR A 328 -6.54 -0.07 -28.51
N GLU A 329 -6.60 0.02 -29.83
CA GLU A 329 -5.76 -0.76 -30.74
C GLU A 329 -4.34 -0.19 -30.84
N ASN A 330 -4.19 1.12 -30.60
CA ASN A 330 -2.90 1.78 -30.63
C ASN A 330 -2.08 1.39 -29.40
N PHE A 331 -1.00 0.65 -29.62
CA PHE A 331 -0.14 0.14 -28.56
C PHE A 331 0.50 1.23 -27.70
N SER A 332 0.96 2.33 -28.32
CA SER A 332 1.56 3.44 -27.58
C SER A 332 0.56 4.13 -26.67
N LEU A 333 -0.70 4.30 -27.12
CA LEU A 333 -1.78 4.82 -26.29
C LEU A 333 -2.14 3.84 -25.16
N CYS A 334 -2.13 2.54 -25.41
CA CYS A 334 -2.31 1.53 -24.36
C CYS A 334 -1.28 1.70 -23.24
N VAL A 335 0.00 1.78 -23.58
CA VAL A 335 1.09 1.99 -22.64
C VAL A 335 0.93 3.33 -21.89
N ALA A 336 0.58 4.39 -22.60
CA ALA A 336 0.35 5.70 -22.00
C ALA A 336 -0.80 5.68 -20.97
N PHE A 337 -1.94 5.05 -21.30
CA PHE A 337 -3.06 4.92 -20.38
C PHE A 337 -2.73 4.05 -19.16
N VAL A 338 -2.01 2.95 -19.33
CA VAL A 338 -1.56 2.11 -18.20
C VAL A 338 -0.59 2.90 -17.33
N THR A 339 0.35 3.63 -17.94
CA THR A 339 1.30 4.48 -17.21
C THR A 339 0.57 5.57 -16.41
N LEU A 340 -0.41 6.22 -17.03
CA LEU A 340 -1.25 7.20 -16.34
C LEU A 340 -2.01 6.56 -15.17
N ALA A 341 -2.64 5.40 -15.37
CA ALA A 341 -3.39 4.72 -14.34
C ALA A 341 -2.50 4.30 -13.15
N THR A 342 -1.31 3.77 -13.40
CA THR A 342 -0.36 3.41 -12.33
C THR A 342 0.19 4.65 -11.62
N ALA A 343 0.44 5.75 -12.33
CA ALA A 343 0.82 7.04 -11.74
C ALA A 343 -0.30 7.59 -10.84
N CYS A 344 -1.55 7.54 -11.31
CA CYS A 344 -2.73 7.94 -10.54
C CYS A 344 -2.91 7.09 -9.29
N HIS A 345 -2.75 5.76 -9.40
CA HIS A 345 -2.79 4.87 -8.24
C HIS A 345 -1.75 5.25 -7.19
N GLN A 346 -0.52 5.52 -7.59
CA GLN A 346 0.56 5.86 -6.66
C GLN A 346 0.39 7.26 -6.04
N ALA A 347 -0.13 8.24 -6.79
CA ALA A 347 -0.51 9.55 -6.24
C ALA A 347 -1.64 9.43 -5.21
N TRP A 348 -2.63 8.57 -5.49
CA TRP A 348 -3.70 8.20 -4.57
C TRP A 348 -3.14 7.56 -3.31
N SER A 349 -2.32 6.52 -3.43
CA SER A 349 -1.76 5.74 -2.33
C SER A 349 -0.97 6.62 -1.34
N ALA A 350 -0.11 7.52 -1.83
CA ALA A 350 0.68 8.44 -1.00
C ALA A 350 -0.21 9.35 -0.13
N ASN A 351 -1.32 9.85 -0.69
CA ASN A 351 -2.26 10.69 0.04
C ASN A 351 -3.19 9.91 0.96
N LEU A 352 -3.61 8.71 0.56
CA LEU A 352 -4.45 7.85 1.39
C LEU A 352 -3.72 7.42 2.68
N PHE A 353 -2.47 6.99 2.58
CA PHE A 353 -1.65 6.64 3.75
C PHE A 353 -1.45 7.83 4.70
N THR A 354 -1.13 9.00 4.16
CA THR A 354 -0.94 10.20 5.01
C THR A 354 -2.25 10.68 5.62
N SER A 355 -3.39 10.52 4.94
CA SER A 355 -4.70 10.82 5.51
C SER A 355 -4.97 10.01 6.80
N ALA A 356 -4.52 8.76 6.87
CA ALA A 356 -4.64 7.95 8.08
C ALA A 356 -3.89 8.56 9.27
N THR A 357 -2.67 9.08 9.04
CA THR A 357 -1.85 9.72 10.08
C THR A 357 -2.30 11.14 10.42
N ASP A 358 -3.01 11.79 9.52
CA ASP A 358 -3.61 13.11 9.76
C ASP A 358 -4.93 13.00 10.54
N LEU A 359 -5.70 11.91 10.30
CA LEU A 359 -6.94 11.60 10.99
C LEU A 359 -6.71 11.15 12.43
N PHE A 360 -5.71 10.31 12.68
CA PHE A 360 -5.46 9.70 13.99
C PHE A 360 -4.20 10.23 14.65
N PRO A 361 -4.14 10.26 16.00
CA PRO A 361 -2.95 10.67 16.73
C PRO A 361 -1.72 9.80 16.37
N ALA A 362 -0.53 10.41 16.40
CA ALA A 362 0.74 9.73 16.08
C ALA A 362 0.99 8.46 16.93
N LYS A 363 0.40 8.41 18.13
CA LYS A 363 0.50 7.26 19.07
C LYS A 363 -0.10 5.98 18.53
N VAL A 364 -1.15 6.07 17.72
CA VAL A 364 -1.88 4.92 17.15
C VAL A 364 -1.75 4.83 15.63
N SER A 365 -0.98 5.72 15.01
CA SER A 365 -0.87 5.81 13.55
C SER A 365 -0.26 4.55 12.93
N GLY A 366 0.67 3.89 13.60
CA GLY A 366 1.24 2.61 13.15
C GLY A 366 0.18 1.51 13.08
N SER A 367 -0.67 1.41 14.10
CA SER A 367 -1.78 0.45 14.13
C SER A 367 -2.82 0.74 13.05
N VAL A 368 -3.20 2.02 12.86
CA VAL A 368 -4.15 2.42 11.81
C VAL A 368 -3.63 2.08 10.42
N VAL A 369 -2.38 2.43 10.13
CA VAL A 369 -1.74 2.13 8.84
C VAL A 369 -1.58 0.63 8.65
N GLY A 370 -1.19 -0.10 9.71
CA GLY A 370 -1.09 -1.56 9.70
C GLY A 370 -2.42 -2.24 9.36
N MET A 371 -3.53 -1.78 9.98
CA MET A 371 -4.87 -2.28 9.67
C MET A 371 -5.25 -2.02 8.21
N GLY A 372 -4.94 -0.82 7.68
CA GLY A 372 -5.14 -0.49 6.27
C GLY A 372 -4.32 -1.39 5.35
N ALA A 373 -3.06 -1.63 5.67
CA ALA A 373 -2.19 -2.52 4.90
C ALA A 373 -2.67 -3.99 4.93
N THR A 374 -3.14 -4.47 6.10
CA THR A 374 -3.78 -5.80 6.20
C THR A 374 -5.01 -5.88 5.30
N THR A 375 -5.88 -4.87 5.35
CA THR A 375 -7.12 -4.86 4.55
C THR A 375 -6.82 -4.81 3.05
N GLY A 376 -5.85 -3.97 2.64
CA GLY A 376 -5.38 -3.90 1.25
C GLY A 376 -4.70 -5.21 0.79
N GLY A 377 -3.91 -5.85 1.68
CA GLY A 377 -3.26 -7.14 1.41
C GLY A 377 -4.27 -8.27 1.23
N ILE A 378 -5.31 -8.33 2.07
CA ILE A 378 -6.42 -9.28 1.93
C ILE A 378 -7.12 -9.07 0.58
N GLY A 379 -7.45 -7.82 0.24
CA GLY A 379 -8.04 -7.48 -1.05
C GLY A 379 -7.15 -7.91 -2.23
N GLY A 380 -5.84 -7.67 -2.14
CA GLY A 380 -4.86 -8.09 -3.15
C GLY A 380 -4.76 -9.60 -3.31
N MET A 381 -4.77 -10.34 -2.20
CA MET A 381 -4.76 -11.81 -2.22
C MET A 381 -5.99 -12.36 -2.96
N PHE A 382 -7.19 -11.86 -2.63
CA PHE A 382 -8.41 -12.26 -3.34
C PHE A 382 -8.39 -11.83 -4.81
N MET A 383 -7.91 -10.62 -5.10
CA MET A 383 -7.85 -10.13 -6.48
C MET A 383 -6.93 -10.97 -7.36
N THR A 384 -5.83 -11.47 -6.83
CA THR A 384 -4.93 -12.36 -7.57
C THR A 384 -5.64 -13.64 -7.98
N LEU A 385 -6.40 -14.26 -7.06
CA LEU A 385 -7.20 -15.44 -7.34
C LEU A 385 -8.35 -15.17 -8.32
N LEU A 386 -9.09 -14.08 -8.08
CA LEU A 386 -10.21 -13.66 -8.95
C LEU A 386 -9.73 -13.36 -10.37
N SER A 387 -8.57 -12.72 -10.53
CA SER A 387 -7.99 -12.46 -11.85
C SER A 387 -7.70 -13.76 -12.58
N ALA A 388 -7.10 -14.75 -11.92
CA ALA A 388 -6.84 -16.06 -12.52
C ALA A 388 -8.14 -16.73 -12.99
N MET A 389 -9.17 -16.73 -12.13
CA MET A 389 -10.48 -17.32 -12.45
C MET A 389 -11.16 -16.60 -13.62
N VAL A 390 -11.19 -15.26 -13.59
CA VAL A 390 -11.80 -14.46 -14.66
C VAL A 390 -11.10 -14.74 -16.00
N ILE A 391 -9.76 -14.74 -16.02
CA ILE A 391 -9.00 -15.03 -17.24
C ILE A 391 -9.27 -16.46 -17.74
N GLN A 392 -9.32 -17.42 -16.84
CA GLN A 392 -9.62 -18.83 -17.20
C GLN A 392 -11.01 -18.98 -17.83
N TRP A 393 -12.02 -18.23 -17.34
CA TRP A 393 -13.40 -18.36 -17.83
C TRP A 393 -13.69 -17.49 -19.04
N THR A 394 -13.11 -16.31 -19.13
CA THR A 394 -13.39 -15.34 -20.21
C THR A 394 -12.35 -15.38 -21.33
N GLY A 395 -11.17 -15.94 -21.07
CA GLY A 395 -10.05 -15.93 -21.99
C GLY A 395 -9.34 -14.57 -22.11
N ASN A 396 -9.77 -13.55 -21.34
CA ASN A 396 -9.22 -12.20 -21.44
C ASN A 396 -9.26 -11.45 -20.10
N GLN A 397 -8.67 -10.26 -20.07
CA GLN A 397 -8.56 -9.43 -18.86
C GLN A 397 -9.52 -8.23 -18.83
N GLN A 398 -10.45 -8.14 -19.78
CA GLN A 398 -11.38 -7.00 -19.94
C GLN A 398 -12.08 -6.60 -18.65
N ALA A 399 -12.73 -7.57 -17.99
CA ALA A 399 -13.48 -7.33 -16.77
C ALA A 399 -12.60 -6.76 -15.64
N ILE A 400 -11.34 -7.19 -15.58
CA ILE A 400 -10.39 -6.75 -14.56
C ILE A 400 -9.96 -5.30 -14.81
N PHE A 401 -9.72 -4.92 -16.07
CA PHE A 401 -9.40 -3.52 -16.43
C PHE A 401 -10.57 -2.58 -16.12
N ILE A 402 -11.82 -3.00 -16.40
CA ILE A 402 -13.02 -2.22 -16.06
C ILE A 402 -13.12 -2.03 -14.53
N TRP A 403 -12.97 -3.13 -13.78
CA TRP A 403 -12.98 -3.08 -12.33
C TRP A 403 -11.86 -2.16 -11.80
N ALA A 404 -10.63 -2.32 -12.27
CA ALA A 404 -9.49 -1.51 -11.84
C ALA A 404 -9.70 -0.01 -12.08
N GLY A 405 -10.30 0.35 -13.22
CA GLY A 405 -10.62 1.74 -13.55
C GLY A 405 -11.69 2.36 -12.67
N LEU A 406 -12.63 1.57 -12.12
CA LEU A 406 -13.77 2.09 -11.35
C LEU A 406 -13.51 2.18 -9.84
N MET A 407 -12.57 1.41 -9.28
CA MET A 407 -12.41 1.33 -7.83
C MET A 407 -11.94 2.62 -7.19
N HIS A 408 -11.12 3.41 -7.83
CA HIS A 408 -10.64 4.69 -7.29
C HIS A 408 -11.73 5.77 -7.26
N PRO A 409 -12.52 6.02 -8.35
CA PRO A 409 -13.68 6.91 -8.28
C PRO A 409 -14.67 6.53 -7.18
N VAL A 410 -14.99 5.24 -7.07
CA VAL A 410 -15.89 4.73 -6.03
C VAL A 410 -15.31 5.00 -4.64
N SER A 411 -14.03 4.69 -4.43
CA SER A 411 -13.36 4.93 -3.15
C SER A 411 -13.30 6.42 -2.80
N TRP A 412 -13.05 7.30 -3.78
CA TRP A 412 -13.07 8.75 -3.54
C TRP A 412 -14.45 9.25 -3.11
N LEU A 413 -15.51 8.81 -3.80
CA LEU A 413 -16.90 9.14 -3.44
C LEU A 413 -17.23 8.67 -2.03
N LEU A 414 -16.82 7.46 -1.65
CA LEU A 414 -17.01 6.92 -0.30
C LEU A 414 -16.26 7.74 0.76
N LEU A 415 -14.97 8.03 0.53
CA LEU A 415 -14.18 8.89 1.43
C LEU A 415 -14.84 10.25 1.60
N ARG A 416 -15.25 10.87 0.47
CA ARG A 416 -15.89 12.17 0.45
C ARG A 416 -17.25 12.20 1.19
N PHE A 417 -18.03 11.13 1.03
CA PHE A 417 -19.32 10.97 1.67
C PHE A 417 -19.18 10.73 3.18
N TRP A 418 -18.24 9.86 3.58
CA TRP A 418 -18.06 9.49 4.98
C TRP A 418 -17.32 10.53 5.83
N LEU A 419 -16.25 11.11 5.29
CA LEU A 419 -15.44 12.08 6.01
C LEU A 419 -15.88 13.53 5.79
N GLY A 420 -16.76 13.78 4.83
CA GLY A 420 -17.23 15.13 4.52
C GLY A 420 -16.25 15.90 3.60
N LYS A 421 -16.38 17.22 3.54
CA LYS A 421 -15.52 18.10 2.73
C LYS A 421 -14.13 18.24 3.33
N ASP A 422 -14.07 18.14 4.64
CA ASP A 422 -12.87 18.33 5.43
C ASP A 422 -12.94 17.41 6.65
N PHE A 423 -11.96 16.57 6.80
CA PHE A 423 -11.91 15.68 7.95
C PHE A 423 -11.08 16.29 9.08
N LYS A 424 -11.59 16.16 10.28
CA LYS A 424 -10.91 16.60 11.51
C LYS A 424 -10.21 15.42 12.17
N ARG A 425 -9.18 15.74 12.93
CA ARG A 425 -8.48 14.74 13.73
C ARG A 425 -9.41 14.11 14.77
N VAL A 426 -9.33 12.80 14.89
CA VAL A 426 -10.08 12.01 15.87
C VAL A 426 -9.39 12.14 17.23
N GLU A 427 -10.16 12.48 18.26
CA GLU A 427 -9.70 12.35 19.64
C GLU A 427 -9.89 10.89 20.07
N VAL A 428 -8.81 10.24 20.48
CA VAL A 428 -8.83 8.85 20.89
C VAL A 428 -8.84 8.80 22.42
N ASP A 429 -9.96 8.35 23.00
CA ASP A 429 -10.15 8.21 24.44
C ASP A 429 -9.29 7.09 25.02
N THR A 430 -8.76 7.32 26.22
CA THR A 430 -7.91 6.38 26.94
C THR A 430 -8.68 5.33 27.72
N THR A 431 -9.96 5.58 28.00
CA THR A 431 -10.84 4.68 28.72
C THR A 431 -11.64 3.83 27.75
N PRO A 432 -11.36 2.54 27.62
CA PRO A 432 -12.16 1.69 26.75
C PRO A 432 -13.51 1.43 27.41
N ASP A 433 -14.57 2.03 26.91
CA ASP A 433 -15.92 1.52 27.18
C ASP A 433 -16.07 0.18 26.45
N LEU A 434 -15.93 -0.92 27.21
CA LEU A 434 -16.01 -2.29 26.72
C LEU A 434 -17.43 -2.72 26.35
N SER A 435 -18.43 -1.85 26.49
CA SER A 435 -19.86 -2.16 26.31
C SER A 435 -20.33 -2.22 24.87
N VAL A 436 -19.54 -1.77 23.89
CA VAL A 436 -19.95 -1.81 22.48
C VAL A 436 -19.68 -3.19 21.88
N SER A 437 -20.74 -3.96 21.66
CA SER A 437 -20.69 -5.26 21.00
C SER A 437 -20.28 -5.12 19.53
N PHE A 438 -19.08 -5.62 19.17
CA PHE A 438 -18.56 -5.67 17.80
C PHE A 438 -19.23 -6.73 16.91
N ARG A 439 -19.95 -7.69 17.53
CA ARG A 439 -20.54 -8.82 16.82
C ARG A 439 -21.40 -8.43 15.61
N PRO A 440 -22.31 -7.44 15.69
CA PRO A 440 -23.13 -7.08 14.54
C PRO A 440 -22.32 -6.47 13.37
N LEU A 441 -21.28 -5.69 13.67
CA LEU A 441 -20.44 -5.03 12.65
C LEU A 441 -19.54 -6.02 11.93
N LEU A 442 -18.93 -6.95 12.68
CA LEU A 442 -18.09 -8.03 12.11
C LEU A 442 -18.93 -9.02 11.32
N ILE A 443 -20.15 -9.35 11.80
CA ILE A 443 -21.08 -10.22 11.09
C ILE A 443 -21.58 -9.52 9.83
N ALA A 444 -22.01 -8.27 9.91
CA ALA A 444 -22.48 -7.52 8.74
C ALA A 444 -21.34 -7.33 7.70
N GLY A 445 -20.16 -6.89 8.15
CA GLY A 445 -18.98 -6.72 7.27
C GLY A 445 -18.53 -8.04 6.63
N GLY A 446 -18.41 -9.11 7.42
CA GLY A 446 -18.06 -10.44 6.94
C GLY A 446 -19.12 -11.04 6.01
N THR A 447 -20.41 -10.84 6.31
CA THR A 447 -21.53 -11.30 5.48
C THR A 447 -21.55 -10.56 4.14
N ILE A 448 -21.30 -9.25 4.14
CA ILE A 448 -21.29 -8.42 2.92
C ILE A 448 -20.11 -8.79 2.02
N ILE A 449 -18.92 -8.97 2.61
CA ILE A 449 -17.73 -9.44 1.87
C ILE A 449 -17.99 -10.86 1.35
N GLY A 450 -18.52 -11.75 2.18
CA GLY A 450 -18.89 -13.12 1.80
C GLY A 450 -19.96 -13.19 0.71
N VAL A 451 -21.02 -12.39 0.82
CA VAL A 451 -22.07 -12.30 -0.20
C VAL A 451 -21.56 -11.66 -1.50
N GLY A 452 -20.68 -10.63 -1.41
CA GLY A 452 -20.04 -10.03 -2.58
C GLY A 452 -19.14 -11.05 -3.32
N ILE A 453 -18.39 -11.85 -2.58
CA ILE A 453 -17.55 -12.93 -3.13
C ILE A 453 -18.44 -14.05 -3.70
N LEU A 454 -19.46 -14.47 -2.98
CA LEU A 454 -20.40 -15.52 -3.43
C LEU A 454 -21.21 -15.06 -4.64
N ALA A 455 -21.63 -13.80 -4.70
CA ALA A 455 -22.29 -13.22 -5.86
C ALA A 455 -21.36 -13.15 -7.06
N ALA A 456 -20.11 -12.72 -6.88
CA ALA A 456 -19.09 -12.75 -7.92
C ALA A 456 -18.81 -14.19 -8.40
N CYS A 457 -18.71 -15.16 -7.49
CA CYS A 457 -18.55 -16.57 -7.81
C CYS A 457 -19.80 -17.17 -8.48
N ALA A 458 -21.01 -16.83 -8.02
CA ALA A 458 -22.26 -17.32 -8.61
C ALA A 458 -22.52 -16.73 -10.00
N ILE A 459 -22.20 -15.44 -10.19
CA ILE A 459 -22.21 -14.79 -11.52
C ILE A 459 -21.20 -15.48 -12.43
N ALA A 460 -20.04 -15.81 -11.91
CA ALA A 460 -19.00 -16.51 -12.64
C ALA A 460 -19.35 -17.96 -12.97
N LEU A 461 -19.95 -18.71 -12.05
CA LEU A 461 -20.38 -20.11 -12.23
C LEU A 461 -21.59 -20.24 -13.16
N ASN A 462 -22.49 -19.27 -13.23
CA ASN A 462 -23.65 -19.23 -14.12
C ASN A 462 -23.42 -18.40 -15.38
N TRP A 463 -22.21 -17.95 -15.65
CA TRP A 463 -21.88 -17.04 -16.74
C TRP A 463 -22.26 -17.62 -18.11
N SER A 464 -21.96 -18.89 -18.35
CA SER A 464 -22.35 -19.59 -19.60
C SER A 464 -23.86 -19.67 -19.79
N ALA A 465 -24.64 -19.78 -18.73
CA ALA A 465 -26.10 -19.79 -18.73
C ALA A 465 -26.70 -18.36 -18.88
N CYS A 466 -26.05 -17.34 -18.31
CA CYS A 466 -26.48 -15.95 -18.42
C CYS A 466 -26.14 -15.33 -19.79
N VAL A 467 -24.99 -15.64 -20.37
CA VAL A 467 -24.58 -15.14 -21.68
C VAL A 467 -25.49 -15.68 -22.81
N ALA A 468 -26.00 -16.90 -22.66
CA ALA A 468 -26.95 -17.49 -23.63
C ALA A 468 -28.33 -16.81 -23.63
N LYS A 469 -28.72 -16.10 -22.57
CA LYS A 469 -30.05 -15.51 -22.40
C LYS A 469 -30.15 -13.99 -22.60
N VAL A 470 -29.04 -13.24 -22.56
CA VAL A 470 -29.07 -11.78 -22.58
C VAL A 470 -28.11 -11.22 -23.63
N ARG A 471 -28.66 -10.63 -24.71
CA ARG A 471 -27.92 -9.96 -25.80
C ARG A 471 -27.34 -8.59 -25.40
N LEU A 472 -26.70 -8.46 -24.25
CA LEU A 472 -26.01 -7.23 -23.85
C LEU A 472 -24.55 -7.55 -23.53
N PRO A 473 -23.60 -6.60 -23.65
CA PRO A 473 -22.20 -6.86 -23.34
C PRO A 473 -22.08 -7.19 -21.86
N GLY A 474 -22.11 -8.49 -21.56
CA GLY A 474 -22.39 -9.06 -20.25
C GLY A 474 -21.37 -8.75 -19.16
N ALA A 475 -20.13 -8.38 -19.51
CA ALA A 475 -19.10 -7.95 -18.57
C ALA A 475 -19.51 -6.68 -17.79
N ALA A 476 -20.13 -5.71 -18.49
CA ALA A 476 -20.56 -4.45 -17.87
C ALA A 476 -21.66 -4.67 -16.82
N GLN A 477 -22.59 -5.61 -17.04
CA GLN A 477 -23.69 -5.90 -16.11
C GLN A 477 -23.23 -6.65 -14.88
N ALA A 478 -22.32 -7.64 -15.02
CA ALA A 478 -21.79 -8.37 -13.90
C ALA A 478 -20.96 -7.47 -12.97
N ILE A 479 -20.21 -6.54 -13.55
CA ILE A 479 -19.41 -5.57 -12.80
C ILE A 479 -20.31 -4.52 -12.14
N THR A 480 -21.35 -4.06 -12.83
CA THR A 480 -22.35 -3.15 -12.26
C THR A 480 -23.09 -3.81 -11.10
N ALA A 481 -23.47 -5.09 -11.23
CA ALA A 481 -24.08 -5.84 -10.15
C ALA A 481 -23.14 -6.09 -8.97
N ALA A 482 -21.89 -6.50 -9.21
CA ALA A 482 -20.88 -6.70 -8.17
C ALA A 482 -20.51 -5.37 -7.49
N SER A 483 -20.37 -4.28 -8.25
CA SER A 483 -20.14 -2.95 -7.70
C SER A 483 -21.35 -2.45 -6.91
N GLY A 484 -22.58 -2.73 -7.36
CA GLY A 484 -23.81 -2.42 -6.67
C GLY A 484 -23.93 -3.15 -5.33
N VAL A 485 -23.56 -4.43 -5.27
CA VAL A 485 -23.53 -5.21 -4.01
C VAL A 485 -22.52 -4.65 -3.02
N VAL A 486 -21.33 -4.25 -3.48
CA VAL A 486 -20.31 -3.60 -2.64
C VAL A 486 -20.82 -2.24 -2.13
N VAL A 487 -21.45 -1.42 -2.97
CA VAL A 487 -22.02 -0.12 -2.58
C VAL A 487 -23.18 -0.28 -1.60
N ILE A 488 -24.09 -1.24 -1.81
CA ILE A 488 -25.19 -1.56 -0.89
C ILE A 488 -24.62 -2.09 0.42
N GLY A 489 -23.62 -2.93 0.38
CA GLY A 489 -22.95 -3.45 1.55
C GLY A 489 -22.29 -2.35 2.40
N LEU A 490 -21.65 -1.39 1.75
CA LEU A 490 -21.06 -0.22 2.40
C LEU A 490 -22.12 0.74 2.96
N ALA A 491 -23.24 0.91 2.27
CA ALA A 491 -24.36 1.70 2.75
C ALA A 491 -25.01 1.08 4.00
N LEU A 492 -25.14 -0.25 4.06
CA LEU A 492 -25.65 -0.99 5.22
C LEU A 492 -24.69 -0.95 6.41
N LEU A 493 -23.36 -1.04 6.15
CA LEU A 493 -22.33 -0.79 7.16
C LEU A 493 -22.46 0.62 7.74
N TYR A 494 -22.68 1.61 6.88
CA TYR A 494 -22.91 2.99 7.31
C TYR A 494 -24.17 3.15 8.17
N ALA A 495 -25.27 2.52 7.79
CA ALA A 495 -26.54 2.58 8.53
C ALA A 495 -26.46 1.89 9.90
N GLY A 496 -25.63 0.86 10.05
CA GLY A 496 -25.42 0.10 11.30
C GLY A 496 -24.42 0.75 12.27
N MET A 497 -23.71 1.83 11.87
CA MET A 497 -22.75 2.49 12.76
C MET A 497 -23.43 3.36 13.80
N PRO A 498 -23.04 3.29 15.08
CA PRO A 498 -23.60 4.14 16.12
C PRO A 498 -23.33 5.61 15.79
N ARG A 499 -24.38 6.39 15.66
CA ARG A 499 -24.28 7.86 15.51
C ARG A 499 -23.79 8.43 16.85
N ARG A 500 -22.68 9.16 16.83
CA ARG A 500 -22.26 9.97 17.98
C ARG A 500 -23.40 10.96 18.27
N ASN A 501 -24.02 10.87 19.42
CA ASN A 501 -24.89 11.94 19.90
C ASN A 501 -24.05 13.20 20.04
N THR A 502 -24.22 14.15 19.14
CA THR A 502 -23.77 15.53 19.32
C THR A 502 -24.78 16.17 20.31
N ALA A 503 -24.67 15.85 21.57
CA ALA A 503 -25.34 16.56 22.63
C ALA A 503 -24.32 17.54 23.22
N SER A 504 -24.63 18.83 23.01
CA SER A 504 -24.19 20.07 23.66
C SER A 504 -22.70 20.32 23.79
#